data_829004a5f56efb802d7bd2f26f153e10
#
_entry.id   829004a5f56efb802d7bd2f26f153e10
#
_cell.length_a   1.000
_cell.length_b   1.000
_cell.length_c   1.000
_cell.angle_alpha   90.00
_cell.angle_beta   90.00
_cell.angle_gamma   90.00
#
_symmetry.space_group_name_H-M   'P 1'
#
loop_
_entity.id
_entity.type
_entity.pdbx_description
1 polymer ?
#
loop_
_entity_poly.entity_id
_entity_poly.type
_entity_poly.pdbx_seq_one_letter_code
_entity_poly.pdbx_strand_id
1 'polypeptide(L)'
;MNFDFLPTRNDSTFTNGIDTFKIRNYTDTIDILDVFEDFKTSDLFLYSVQNDERIEVISYNIYRSANYWDFIMITNGIKNQTDLPVNEDILQKRVEKDLADWDSHFKKFKTEKQREMFKEKLNQFHFLKNERYRTIRYLNPDLINTFKSKMSDFVTKEKLK
;
A
#
# COMPACT_ATOMS: atom_id res chain seq x y z
N MET A 1 8.38 -0.51 10.33
CA MET A 1 7.25 0.39 10.08
C MET A 1 7.06 1.24 11.33
N ASN A 2 7.04 2.54 11.18
CA ASN A 2 6.92 3.44 12.33
C ASN A 2 5.52 4.08 12.28
N PHE A 3 4.56 3.45 12.95
CA PHE A 3 3.17 3.92 13.03
C PHE A 3 2.97 4.89 14.19
N ASP A 4 3.96 5.75 14.46
CA ASP A 4 3.97 6.63 15.64
C ASP A 4 2.74 7.57 15.72
N PHE A 5 2.00 7.73 14.62
CA PHE A 5 0.77 8.53 14.59
C PHE A 5 -0.49 7.73 14.93
N LEU A 6 -0.43 6.40 14.94
CA LEU A 6 -1.57 5.56 15.28
C LEU A 6 -1.56 5.20 16.77
N PRO A 7 -2.72 5.16 17.43
CA PRO A 7 -2.80 4.69 18.79
C PRO A 7 -2.39 3.21 18.87
N THR A 8 -1.57 2.88 19.85
CA THR A 8 -1.22 1.49 20.13
C THR A 8 -2.38 0.80 20.84
N ARG A 9 -2.75 -0.41 20.41
CA ARG A 9 -3.58 -1.31 21.21
C ARG A 9 -2.79 -1.74 22.45
N ASN A 10 -2.73 -2.68 23.09
CA ASN A 10 -1.95 -3.02 24.27
C ASN A 10 -0.53 -3.45 23.87
N ASP A 11 0.47 -3.00 24.64
CA ASP A 11 1.78 -3.63 24.60
C ASP A 11 1.65 -5.06 25.12
N SER A 12 2.06 -6.04 24.33
CA SER A 12 2.20 -7.42 24.78
C SER A 12 3.65 -7.75 25.02
N THR A 13 3.93 -8.55 26.04
CA THR A 13 5.25 -9.07 26.32
C THR A 13 5.36 -10.51 25.84
N PHE A 14 6.39 -10.80 25.08
CA PHE A 14 6.74 -12.15 24.68
C PHE A 14 8.06 -12.54 25.33
N THR A 15 8.09 -13.70 25.99
CA THR A 15 9.30 -14.23 26.64
C THR A 15 9.68 -15.55 25.98
N ASN A 16 10.90 -15.65 25.47
CA ASN A 16 11.43 -16.87 24.88
C ASN A 16 12.21 -17.76 25.88
N GLY A 17 12.01 -17.52 27.16
CA GLY A 17 12.67 -18.23 28.27
C GLY A 17 13.96 -17.56 28.77
N ILE A 18 14.60 -16.70 27.98
CA ILE A 18 15.83 -15.99 28.35
C ILE A 18 15.57 -14.48 28.25
N ASP A 19 14.96 -14.02 27.17
CA ASP A 19 14.72 -12.61 26.92
C ASP A 19 13.23 -12.30 26.90
N THR A 20 12.86 -11.12 27.42
CA THR A 20 11.49 -10.59 27.34
C THR A 20 11.46 -9.44 26.36
N PHE A 21 10.67 -9.61 25.31
CA PHE A 21 10.47 -8.60 24.27
C PHE A 21 9.13 -7.90 24.47
N LYS A 22 9.17 -6.57 24.41
CA LYS A 22 7.97 -5.75 24.41
C LYS A 22 7.48 -5.56 22.97
N ILE A 23 6.35 -6.15 22.64
CA ILE A 23 5.73 -6.03 21.31
C ILE A 23 4.65 -4.97 21.41
N ARG A 24 4.79 -3.89 20.63
CA ARG A 24 3.72 -2.93 20.43
C ARG A 24 2.73 -3.46 19.43
N ASN A 25 1.51 -3.68 19.87
CA ASN A 25 0.41 -4.00 18.99
C ASN A 25 -0.17 -2.71 18.42
N TYR A 26 0.14 -2.43 17.18
CA TYR A 26 -0.48 -1.32 16.47
C TYR A 26 -1.94 -1.62 16.15
N THR A 27 -2.70 -0.57 15.94
CA THR A 27 -4.06 -0.63 15.44
C THR A 27 -4.13 -1.45 14.15
N ASP A 28 -5.09 -2.36 14.04
CA ASP A 28 -5.25 -3.20 12.87
C ASP A 28 -5.55 -2.36 11.61
N THR A 29 -5.13 -2.85 10.47
CA THR A 29 -5.46 -2.26 9.17
C THR A 29 -6.97 -2.15 8.94
N ILE A 30 -7.74 -3.09 9.47
CA ILE A 30 -9.20 -3.08 9.40
C ILE A 30 -9.75 -1.86 10.15
N ASP A 31 -9.25 -1.59 11.36
CA ASP A 31 -9.68 -0.44 12.16
C ASP A 31 -9.44 0.89 11.45
N ILE A 32 -8.32 0.99 10.73
CA ILE A 32 -7.99 2.19 9.94
C ILE A 32 -9.00 2.38 8.81
N LEU A 33 -9.34 1.30 8.12
CA LEU A 33 -10.30 1.34 7.02
C LEU A 33 -11.70 1.69 7.52
N ASP A 34 -12.15 1.07 8.61
CA ASP A 34 -13.47 1.34 9.21
C ASP A 34 -13.62 2.83 9.59
N VAL A 35 -12.60 3.40 10.25
CA VAL A 35 -12.62 4.84 10.61
C VAL A 35 -12.47 5.73 9.37
N PHE A 36 -11.73 5.29 8.34
CA PHE A 36 -11.58 6.05 7.10
C PHE A 36 -12.88 6.09 6.30
N GLU A 37 -13.65 5.00 6.28
CA GLU A 37 -14.94 4.91 5.59
C GLU A 37 -16.03 5.79 6.24
N ASP A 38 -15.86 6.19 7.50
CA ASP A 38 -16.73 7.17 8.18
C ASP A 38 -16.68 8.58 7.58
N PHE A 39 -15.65 8.88 6.76
CA PHE A 39 -15.52 10.19 6.13
C PHE A 39 -16.35 10.26 4.84
N LYS A 40 -16.94 11.42 4.60
CA LYS A 40 -17.74 11.66 3.40
C LYS A 40 -16.84 11.71 2.15
N THR A 41 -17.41 11.41 1.01
CA THR A 41 -16.69 11.53 -0.28
C THR A 41 -16.16 12.96 -0.51
N SER A 42 -16.84 13.99 0.01
CA SER A 42 -16.39 15.40 -0.03
C SER A 42 -15.12 15.68 0.77
N ASP A 43 -14.78 14.80 1.70
CA ASP A 43 -13.61 14.92 2.57
C ASP A 43 -12.37 14.23 1.96
N LEU A 44 -12.58 13.53 0.85
CA LEU A 44 -11.57 12.77 0.14
C LEU A 44 -11.18 13.48 -1.17
N PHE A 45 -9.89 13.59 -1.39
CA PHE A 45 -9.33 14.14 -2.62
C PHE A 45 -8.58 13.07 -3.41
N LEU A 46 -8.29 13.40 -4.66
CA LEU A 46 -7.54 12.53 -5.57
C LEU A 46 -6.14 13.10 -5.78
N TYR A 47 -5.15 12.22 -5.76
CA TYR A 47 -3.77 12.51 -6.10
C TYR A 47 -3.36 11.69 -7.33
N SER A 48 -2.78 12.35 -8.33
CA SER A 48 -2.24 11.70 -9.52
C SER A 48 -0.78 11.34 -9.29
N VAL A 49 -0.52 10.04 -9.15
CA VAL A 49 0.82 9.50 -8.88
C VAL A 49 1.66 9.58 -10.16
N GLN A 50 2.83 10.17 -10.05
CA GLN A 50 3.79 10.23 -11.16
C GLN A 50 4.58 8.91 -11.27
N ASN A 51 5.18 8.65 -12.44
CA ASN A 51 6.04 7.49 -12.59
C ASN A 51 7.24 7.59 -11.64
N ASP A 52 7.61 6.45 -11.03
CA ASP A 52 8.72 6.30 -10.10
C ASP A 52 8.63 7.19 -8.84
N GLU A 53 7.44 7.74 -8.57
CA GLU A 53 7.22 8.53 -7.36
C GLU A 53 7.17 7.60 -6.13
N ARG A 54 7.97 7.93 -5.12
CA ARG A 54 7.99 7.16 -3.87
C ARG A 54 6.81 7.55 -2.98
N ILE A 55 6.29 6.57 -2.26
CA ILE A 55 5.13 6.80 -1.39
C ILE A 55 5.40 7.85 -0.29
N GLU A 56 6.64 7.94 0.19
CA GLU A 56 7.04 8.93 1.19
C GLU A 56 7.01 10.36 0.60
N VAL A 57 7.34 10.50 -0.71
CA VAL A 57 7.24 11.78 -1.43
C VAL A 57 5.78 12.16 -1.63
N ILE A 58 4.94 11.21 -2.01
CA ILE A 58 3.48 11.39 -2.11
C ILE A 58 2.91 11.86 -0.76
N SER A 59 3.29 11.18 0.33
CA SER A 59 2.90 11.56 1.68
C SER A 59 3.31 12.98 2.03
N TYR A 60 4.54 13.36 1.69
CA TYR A 60 5.03 14.71 1.92
C TYR A 60 4.29 15.76 1.08
N ASN A 61 4.02 15.46 -0.18
CA ASN A 61 3.28 16.36 -1.08
C ASN A 61 1.87 16.63 -0.55
N ILE A 62 1.20 15.61 -0.03
CA ILE A 62 -0.17 15.68 0.50
C ILE A 62 -0.20 16.30 1.90
N TYR A 63 0.54 15.73 2.84
CA TYR A 63 0.42 16.02 4.28
C TYR A 63 1.56 16.86 4.86
N ARG A 64 2.53 17.29 4.04
CA ARG A 64 3.76 17.98 4.48
C ARG A 64 4.58 17.16 5.48
N SER A 65 4.40 15.85 5.48
CA SER A 65 5.11 14.88 6.32
C SER A 65 5.22 13.55 5.60
N ALA A 66 6.38 12.94 5.63
CA ALA A 66 6.59 11.60 5.07
C ALA A 66 5.97 10.49 5.95
N ASN A 67 5.55 10.79 7.17
CA ASN A 67 5.12 9.77 8.16
C ASN A 67 3.73 9.17 7.89
N TYR A 68 2.97 9.67 6.91
CA TYR A 68 1.64 9.17 6.57
C TYR A 68 1.62 8.22 5.37
N TRP A 69 2.79 7.75 4.92
CA TRP A 69 2.90 6.88 3.74
C TRP A 69 2.15 5.56 3.92
N ASP A 70 2.20 4.95 5.10
CA ASP A 70 1.49 3.73 5.45
C ASP A 70 -0.03 3.93 5.49
N PHE A 71 -0.51 5.06 6.02
CA PHE A 71 -1.91 5.45 5.97
C PHE A 71 -2.42 5.53 4.52
N ILE A 72 -1.65 6.17 3.62
CA ILE A 72 -1.98 6.23 2.18
C ILE A 72 -2.02 4.82 1.57
N MET A 73 -1.05 3.96 1.89
CA MET A 73 -1.02 2.59 1.37
C MET A 73 -2.24 1.79 1.83
N ILE A 74 -2.56 1.83 3.11
CA ILE A 74 -3.68 1.09 3.70
C ILE A 74 -5.01 1.55 3.09
N THR A 75 -5.27 2.85 3.06
CA THR A 75 -6.54 3.40 2.57
C THR A 75 -6.77 3.21 1.07
N ASN A 76 -5.72 2.90 0.31
CA ASN A 76 -5.79 2.60 -1.12
C ASN A 76 -5.55 1.11 -1.43
N GLY A 77 -5.34 0.26 -0.43
CA GLY A 77 -5.06 -1.17 -0.63
C GLY A 77 -3.76 -1.45 -1.36
N ILE A 78 -2.78 -0.55 -1.26
CA ILE A 78 -1.44 -0.71 -1.85
C ILE A 78 -0.64 -1.63 -0.93
N LYS A 79 -0.23 -2.80 -1.43
CA LYS A 79 0.48 -3.80 -0.63
C LYS A 79 1.98 -3.56 -0.57
N ASN A 80 2.55 -3.06 -1.68
CA ASN A 80 3.98 -2.82 -1.80
C ASN A 80 4.22 -1.50 -2.55
N GLN A 81 5.31 -0.82 -2.23
CA GLN A 81 5.74 0.38 -2.98
C GLN A 81 5.99 0.08 -4.47
N THR A 82 6.39 -1.16 -4.79
CA THR A 82 6.59 -1.62 -6.17
C THR A 82 5.30 -1.75 -6.98
N ASP A 83 4.13 -1.60 -6.34
CA ASP A 83 2.83 -1.59 -7.04
C ASP A 83 2.47 -0.18 -7.57
N LEU A 84 3.19 0.86 -7.13
CA LEU A 84 3.03 2.21 -7.64
C LEU A 84 3.50 2.32 -9.10
N PRO A 85 2.99 3.31 -9.86
CA PRO A 85 3.36 3.53 -11.24
C PRO A 85 4.86 3.72 -11.46
N VAL A 86 5.39 3.02 -12.46
CA VAL A 86 6.79 3.10 -12.87
C VAL A 86 6.91 3.43 -14.35
N ASN A 87 8.11 3.82 -14.78
CA ASN A 87 8.42 4.08 -16.17
C ASN A 87 8.29 2.85 -17.06
N GLU A 88 8.10 3.06 -18.35
CA GLU A 88 7.96 2.01 -19.35
C GLU A 88 9.16 1.07 -19.39
N ASP A 89 10.38 1.58 -19.26
CA ASP A 89 11.61 0.77 -19.21
C ASP A 89 11.59 -0.26 -18.09
N ILE A 90 11.02 0.10 -16.92
CA ILE A 90 10.89 -0.80 -15.77
C ILE A 90 9.79 -1.83 -16.06
N LEU A 91 8.70 -1.42 -16.69
CA LEU A 91 7.64 -2.35 -17.10
C LEU A 91 8.15 -3.39 -18.07
N GLN A 92 8.90 -2.98 -19.10
CA GLN A 92 9.50 -3.90 -20.07
C GLN A 92 10.44 -4.91 -19.39
N LYS A 93 11.28 -4.45 -18.46
CA LYS A 93 12.15 -5.36 -17.67
C LYS A 93 11.35 -6.37 -16.84
N ARG A 94 10.20 -5.97 -16.30
CA ARG A 94 9.30 -6.90 -15.57
C ARG A 94 8.72 -7.96 -16.52
N VAL A 95 8.25 -7.54 -17.70
CA VAL A 95 7.74 -8.45 -18.74
C VAL A 95 8.81 -9.44 -19.20
N GLU A 96 10.01 -8.96 -19.47
CA GLU A 96 11.13 -9.81 -19.89
C GLU A 96 11.53 -10.81 -18.80
N LYS A 97 11.54 -10.36 -17.54
CA LYS A 97 11.80 -11.25 -16.40
C LYS A 97 10.75 -12.34 -16.29
N ASP A 98 9.46 -11.98 -16.29
CA ASP A 98 8.38 -12.94 -16.15
C ASP A 98 8.33 -13.91 -17.34
N LEU A 99 8.68 -13.45 -18.54
CA LEU A 99 8.81 -14.29 -19.72
C LEU A 99 9.98 -15.28 -19.60
N ALA A 100 11.14 -14.84 -19.09
CA ALA A 100 12.29 -15.69 -18.82
C ALA A 100 12.01 -16.71 -17.71
N ASP A 101 11.33 -16.30 -16.65
CA ASP A 101 10.91 -17.17 -15.55
C ASP A 101 9.94 -18.24 -16.06
N TRP A 102 9.01 -17.88 -16.95
CA TRP A 102 8.12 -18.83 -17.61
C TRP A 102 8.90 -19.84 -18.47
N ASP A 103 9.82 -19.37 -19.31
CA ASP A 103 10.64 -20.23 -20.17
C ASP A 103 11.50 -21.20 -19.36
N SER A 104 11.93 -20.84 -18.15
CA SER A 104 12.78 -21.67 -17.27
C SER A 104 12.00 -22.71 -16.47
N HIS A 105 10.79 -22.37 -15.97
CA HIS A 105 10.02 -23.22 -15.06
C HIS A 105 8.90 -24.00 -15.76
N PHE A 106 8.39 -23.49 -16.86
CA PHE A 106 7.33 -24.10 -17.64
C PHE A 106 7.88 -24.46 -19.02
N LYS A 107 7.43 -25.53 -19.62
CA LYS A 107 7.88 -26.00 -20.92
C LYS A 107 7.90 -24.88 -21.96
N LYS A 108 8.98 -24.80 -22.71
CA LYS A 108 9.17 -23.83 -23.84
C LYS A 108 7.93 -23.79 -24.71
N PHE A 109 7.60 -22.62 -25.20
CA PHE A 109 6.53 -22.43 -26.18
C PHE A 109 6.77 -23.31 -27.39
N LYS A 110 5.72 -23.93 -27.92
CA LYS A 110 5.81 -24.80 -29.09
C LYS A 110 6.14 -24.03 -30.37
N THR A 111 5.74 -22.74 -30.43
CA THR A 111 5.95 -21.86 -31.57
C THR A 111 6.28 -20.45 -31.12
N GLU A 112 7.04 -19.71 -31.92
CA GLU A 112 7.34 -18.29 -31.68
C GLU A 112 6.05 -17.46 -31.59
N LYS A 113 5.06 -17.76 -32.41
CA LYS A 113 3.75 -17.09 -32.35
C LYS A 113 3.09 -17.21 -30.96
N GLN A 114 3.19 -18.37 -30.30
CA GLN A 114 2.64 -18.54 -28.94
C GLN A 114 3.43 -17.69 -27.92
N ARG A 115 4.74 -17.61 -28.08
CA ARG A 115 5.59 -16.80 -27.23
C ARG A 115 5.26 -15.31 -27.36
N GLU A 116 5.10 -14.79 -28.56
CA GLU A 116 4.70 -13.40 -28.81
C GLU A 116 3.30 -13.10 -28.26
N MET A 117 2.32 -13.97 -28.44
CA MET A 117 0.98 -13.80 -27.86
C MET A 117 1.02 -13.78 -26.32
N PHE A 118 1.89 -14.57 -25.71
CA PHE A 118 2.06 -14.57 -24.24
C PHE A 118 2.73 -13.29 -23.78
N LYS A 119 3.79 -12.83 -24.46
CA LYS A 119 4.45 -11.56 -24.20
C LYS A 119 3.48 -10.38 -24.27
N GLU A 120 2.60 -10.36 -25.27
CA GLU A 120 1.57 -9.33 -25.39
C GLU A 120 0.61 -9.33 -24.19
N LYS A 121 0.18 -10.50 -23.73
CA LYS A 121 -0.65 -10.63 -22.52
C LYS A 121 0.08 -10.16 -21.26
N LEU A 122 1.37 -10.46 -21.12
CA LEU A 122 2.19 -9.95 -20.02
C LEU A 122 2.30 -8.43 -20.07
N ASN A 123 2.53 -7.85 -21.25
CA ASN A 123 2.53 -6.40 -21.44
C ASN A 123 1.22 -5.77 -20.96
N GLN A 124 0.08 -6.30 -21.40
CA GLN A 124 -1.24 -5.81 -20.98
C GLN A 124 -1.44 -5.95 -19.47
N PHE A 125 -1.06 -7.08 -18.89
CA PHE A 125 -1.16 -7.32 -17.45
C PHE A 125 -0.33 -6.32 -16.64
N HIS A 126 0.95 -6.14 -17.00
CA HIS A 126 1.83 -5.19 -16.31
C HIS A 126 1.39 -3.75 -16.50
N PHE A 127 0.88 -3.39 -17.69
CA PHE A 127 0.32 -2.07 -17.94
C PHE A 127 -0.91 -1.81 -17.03
N LEU A 128 -1.88 -2.70 -17.00
CA LEU A 128 -3.07 -2.56 -16.16
C LEU A 128 -2.72 -2.51 -14.67
N LYS A 129 -1.76 -3.33 -14.25
CA LYS A 129 -1.24 -3.31 -12.87
C LYS A 129 -0.59 -1.96 -12.55
N ASN A 130 0.19 -1.40 -13.48
CA ASN A 130 0.86 -0.11 -13.34
C ASN A 130 -0.14 1.05 -13.21
N GLU A 131 -1.21 1.01 -14.00
CA GLU A 131 -2.23 2.06 -13.99
C GLU A 131 -3.21 1.95 -12.81
N ARG A 132 -3.22 0.82 -12.10
CA ARG A 132 -4.15 0.59 -10.99
C ARG A 132 -4.09 1.67 -9.92
N TYR A 133 -2.89 2.15 -9.60
CA TYR A 133 -2.65 3.15 -8.58
C TYR A 133 -2.18 4.49 -9.15
N ARG A 134 -2.49 4.76 -10.44
CA ARG A 134 -2.22 6.05 -11.08
C ARG A 134 -2.96 7.18 -10.38
N THR A 135 -4.11 6.89 -9.82
CA THR A 135 -4.89 7.82 -9.01
C THR A 135 -5.20 7.16 -7.68
N ILE A 136 -4.82 7.83 -6.60
CA ILE A 136 -5.07 7.40 -5.23
C ILE A 136 -5.95 8.40 -4.51
N ARG A 137 -6.72 7.91 -3.54
CA ARG A 137 -7.54 8.75 -2.66
C ARG A 137 -6.77 9.12 -1.42
N TYR A 138 -6.99 10.31 -0.92
CA TYR A 138 -6.43 10.74 0.35
C TYR A 138 -7.43 11.61 1.12
N LEU A 139 -7.34 11.56 2.45
CA LEU A 139 -8.13 12.40 3.33
C LEU A 139 -7.64 13.84 3.27
N ASN A 140 -8.56 14.81 3.27
CA ASN A 140 -8.22 16.22 3.41
C ASN A 140 -7.23 16.41 4.58
N PRO A 141 -6.06 17.04 4.36
CA PRO A 141 -5.06 17.25 5.40
C PRO A 141 -5.59 17.91 6.67
N ASP A 142 -6.57 18.80 6.54
CA ASP A 142 -7.18 19.52 7.67
C ASP A 142 -7.96 18.56 8.60
N LEU A 143 -8.39 17.40 8.08
CA LEU A 143 -9.14 16.39 8.82
C LEU A 143 -8.27 15.30 9.45
N ILE A 144 -6.95 15.33 9.24
CA ILE A 144 -6.05 14.29 9.75
C ILE A 144 -6.09 14.20 11.30
N ASN A 145 -6.25 15.32 11.98
CA ASN A 145 -6.36 15.33 13.44
C ASN A 145 -7.73 14.78 13.91
N THR A 146 -8.79 15.02 13.14
CA THR A 146 -10.11 14.42 13.39
C THR A 146 -10.03 12.91 13.20
N PHE A 147 -9.35 12.42 12.17
CA PHE A 147 -9.10 11.01 11.96
C PHE A 147 -8.36 10.39 13.17
N LYS A 148 -7.26 11.00 13.63
CA LYS A 148 -6.53 10.53 14.81
C LYS A 148 -7.39 10.45 16.07
N SER A 149 -8.23 11.44 16.30
CA SER A 149 -9.15 11.45 17.43
C SER A 149 -10.16 10.30 17.33
N LYS A 150 -10.79 10.11 16.17
CA LYS A 150 -11.71 8.98 15.93
C LYS A 150 -11.03 7.63 16.14
N MET A 151 -9.78 7.45 15.65
CA MET A 151 -9.01 6.24 15.87
C MET A 151 -8.75 5.99 17.36
N SER A 152 -8.40 7.02 18.13
CA SER A 152 -8.21 6.91 19.58
C SER A 152 -9.49 6.49 20.29
N ASP A 153 -10.63 7.09 19.92
CA ASP A 153 -11.94 6.76 20.48
C ASP A 153 -12.36 5.33 20.13
N PHE A 154 -12.12 4.90 18.90
CA PHE A 154 -12.41 3.54 18.42
C PHE A 154 -11.65 2.50 19.25
N VAL A 155 -10.33 2.66 19.38
CA VAL A 155 -9.46 1.76 20.16
C VAL A 155 -9.85 1.75 21.64
N THR A 156 -10.27 2.89 22.18
CA THR A 156 -10.71 2.99 23.59
C THR A 156 -12.03 2.24 23.83
N LYS A 157 -13.00 2.36 22.91
CA LYS A 157 -14.29 1.65 23.00
C LYS A 157 -14.13 0.14 22.91
N GLU A 158 -13.19 -0.35 22.08
CA GLU A 158 -12.93 -1.79 21.98
C GLU A 158 -12.24 -2.39 23.22
N LYS A 159 -11.45 -1.59 23.95
CA LYS A 159 -10.85 -2.01 25.22
C LYS A 159 -11.86 -2.19 26.35
N LEU A 160 -13.05 -1.63 26.20
CA LEU A 160 -14.12 -1.69 27.23
C LEU A 160 -15.13 -2.81 26.96
N LYS A 161 -14.98 -3.56 25.89
CA LYS A 161 -15.76 -4.79 25.59
C LYS A 161 -15.00 -6.04 25.98
#